data_abf09e5735bbae174bd1c2e219962435
#
_entry.id   abf09e5735bbae174bd1c2e219962435
#
_cell.length_a   1.000
_cell.length_b   1.000
_cell.length_c   1.000
_cell.angle_alpha   90.00
_cell.angle_beta   90.00
_cell.angle_gamma   90.00
#
_symmetry.space_group_name_H-M   'P 1'
#
loop_
_entity.id
_entity.type
_entity.pdbx_description
1 polymer ?
#
loop_
_entity_poly.entity_id
_entity_poly.type
_entity_poly.pdbx_seq_one_letter_code
_entity_poly.pdbx_strand_id
1 'polypeptide(L)'
;RGNRLYPKEAGCPTCHTGPHFTDVLNGPTKDGPFLHHPAEVGLDPAYALRTATRGYRTTPLRGLWQHPPYFHDGSAPNLLAVVNHYNQLFALNLTAAQKADLVEFLKSL
;
A
#
# COMPACT_ATOMS: atom_id res chain seq x y z
N ARG A 1 -13.17 -5.80 -12.71
CA ARG A 1 -11.96 -5.37 -13.45
C ARG A 1 -10.82 -5.07 -12.47
N GLY A 2 -11.05 -4.27 -11.44
CA GLY A 2 -10.04 -3.93 -10.45
C GLY A 2 -9.41 -5.14 -9.77
N ASN A 3 -10.16 -6.19 -9.50
CA ASN A 3 -9.64 -7.41 -8.89
C ASN A 3 -8.63 -8.17 -9.77
N ARG A 4 -8.66 -7.96 -11.07
CA ARG A 4 -7.66 -8.51 -12.00
C ARG A 4 -6.42 -7.62 -12.11
N LEU A 5 -6.63 -6.30 -12.06
CA LEU A 5 -5.55 -5.31 -12.10
C LEU A 5 -4.69 -5.36 -10.84
N TYR A 6 -5.32 -5.62 -9.71
CA TYR A 6 -4.68 -5.68 -8.40
C TYR A 6 -3.44 -6.60 -8.38
N PRO A 7 -3.53 -7.89 -8.80
CA PRO A 7 -2.36 -8.77 -8.80
C PRO A 7 -1.45 -8.63 -10.01
N LYS A 8 -1.94 -8.15 -11.14
CA LYS A 8 -1.19 -8.15 -12.40
C LYS A 8 -0.49 -6.83 -12.62
N GLU A 9 -1.22 -5.86 -13.16
CA GLU A 9 -0.66 -4.60 -13.62
C GLU A 9 -0.24 -3.69 -12.46
N ALA A 10 -0.97 -3.76 -11.34
CA ALA A 10 -0.67 -2.93 -10.16
C ALA A 10 0.33 -3.54 -9.19
N GLY A 11 0.50 -4.88 -9.20
CA GLY A 11 1.48 -5.57 -8.37
C GLY A 11 1.26 -5.46 -6.86
N CYS A 12 0.09 -5.04 -6.41
CA CYS A 12 -0.21 -4.78 -5.01
C CYS A 12 0.01 -5.97 -4.07
N PRO A 13 -0.26 -7.25 -4.49
CA PRO A 13 -0.05 -8.40 -3.62
C PRO A 13 1.42 -8.67 -3.26
N THR A 14 2.38 -8.00 -3.87
CA THR A 14 3.79 -8.11 -3.47
C THR A 14 3.96 -7.79 -1.99
N CYS A 15 3.23 -6.78 -1.49
CA CYS A 15 3.19 -6.42 -0.08
C CYS A 15 1.84 -6.72 0.58
N HIS A 16 0.74 -6.53 -0.15
CA HIS A 16 -0.63 -6.71 0.36
C HIS A 16 -1.21 -8.07 -0.04
N THR A 17 -0.61 -9.14 0.46
CA THR A 17 -1.04 -10.52 0.20
C THR A 17 -2.35 -10.85 0.93
N GLY A 18 -3.30 -11.48 0.21
CA GLY A 18 -4.52 -11.99 0.84
C GLY A 18 -4.27 -13.17 1.77
N PRO A 19 -5.21 -13.53 2.64
CA PRO A 19 -6.56 -12.96 2.76
C PRO A 19 -6.64 -11.66 3.59
N HIS A 20 -5.58 -11.30 4.30
CA HIS A 20 -5.55 -10.09 5.17
C HIS A 20 -5.03 -8.86 4.44
N PHE A 21 -4.53 -9.01 3.22
CA PHE A 21 -3.95 -7.92 2.41
C PHE A 21 -2.81 -7.21 3.11
N THR A 22 -1.91 -7.98 3.71
CA THR A 22 -0.69 -7.53 4.37
C THR A 22 0.35 -8.66 4.37
N ASP A 23 1.61 -8.28 4.35
CA ASP A 23 2.75 -9.21 4.47
C ASP A 23 3.33 -9.24 5.88
N VAL A 24 2.74 -8.52 6.82
CA VAL A 24 3.23 -8.46 8.22
C VAL A 24 3.33 -9.84 8.87
N LEU A 25 2.54 -10.81 8.40
CA LEU A 25 2.58 -12.19 8.86
C LEU A 25 3.78 -13.00 8.33
N ASN A 26 4.55 -12.45 7.40
CA ASN A 26 5.78 -13.08 6.93
C ASN A 26 6.92 -12.97 7.94
N GLY A 27 6.77 -12.16 8.96
CA GLY A 27 7.70 -12.04 10.07
C GLY A 27 7.26 -12.78 11.33
N PRO A 28 8.05 -12.71 12.40
CA PRO A 28 9.31 -12.01 12.45
C PRO A 28 10.44 -12.71 11.68
N THR A 29 11.35 -11.93 11.16
CA THR A 29 12.61 -12.42 10.61
C THR A 29 13.68 -12.43 11.70
N LYS A 30 14.88 -12.94 11.40
CA LYS A 30 16.02 -12.86 12.33
C LYS A 30 16.38 -11.42 12.74
N ASP A 31 15.99 -10.44 11.91
CA ASP A 31 16.31 -9.03 12.10
C ASP A 31 15.11 -8.24 12.68
N GLY A 32 14.03 -8.94 13.07
CA GLY A 32 12.82 -8.35 13.64
C GLY A 32 11.56 -8.58 12.81
N PRO A 33 10.50 -7.78 12.99
CA PRO A 33 9.27 -7.89 12.22
C PRO A 33 9.50 -7.57 10.74
N PHE A 34 8.66 -8.14 9.87
CA PHE A 34 8.72 -7.85 8.44
C PHE A 34 8.22 -6.42 8.16
N LEU A 35 9.13 -5.54 7.84
CA LEU A 35 8.89 -4.12 7.63
C LEU A 35 9.52 -3.65 6.32
N HIS A 36 8.97 -2.55 5.78
CA HIS A 36 9.46 -1.93 4.56
C HIS A 36 10.21 -0.63 4.86
N HIS A 37 11.32 -0.42 4.17
CA HIS A 37 12.04 0.84 4.25
C HIS A 37 11.21 1.97 3.62
N PRO A 38 11.20 3.20 4.20
CA PRO A 38 10.44 4.32 3.66
C PRO A 38 10.64 4.58 2.16
N ALA A 39 11.88 4.47 1.68
CA ALA A 39 12.20 4.67 0.27
C ALA A 39 11.54 3.63 -0.66
N GLU A 40 11.34 2.40 -0.18
CA GLU A 40 10.69 1.33 -0.94
C GLU A 40 9.25 1.66 -1.29
N VAL A 41 8.57 2.36 -0.40
CA VAL A 41 7.16 2.75 -0.55
C VAL A 41 6.98 4.24 -0.88
N GLY A 42 8.08 4.98 -1.01
CA GLY A 42 8.06 6.40 -1.40
C GLY A 42 7.40 7.31 -0.37
N LEU A 43 7.47 6.97 0.92
CA LEU A 43 6.86 7.74 1.99
C LEU A 43 7.89 8.54 2.79
N ASP A 44 7.41 9.60 3.47
CA ASP A 44 8.25 10.43 4.35
C ASP A 44 8.89 9.56 5.43
N PRO A 45 10.21 9.59 5.61
CA PRO A 45 10.91 8.77 6.59
C PRO A 45 10.81 9.28 8.04
N ALA A 46 10.25 10.46 8.28
CA ALA A 46 10.31 11.12 9.58
C ALA A 46 9.82 10.25 10.74
N TYR A 47 8.69 9.56 10.58
CA TYR A 47 8.15 8.69 11.62
C TYR A 47 8.95 7.39 11.75
N ALA A 48 9.36 6.79 10.66
CA ALA A 48 10.18 5.57 10.69
C ALA A 48 11.51 5.81 11.41
N LEU A 49 12.15 6.94 11.17
CA LEU A 49 13.43 7.29 11.81
C LEU A 49 13.33 7.47 13.33
N ARG A 50 12.13 7.71 13.87
CA ARG A 50 11.87 7.81 15.31
C ARG A 50 11.63 6.46 15.97
N THR A 51 11.43 5.39 15.18
CA THR A 51 11.21 4.04 15.70
C THR A 51 12.51 3.25 15.78
N ALA A 52 12.56 2.26 16.67
CA ALA A 52 13.71 1.38 16.80
C ALA A 52 13.99 0.58 15.52
N THR A 53 12.94 0.23 14.79
CA THR A 53 13.02 -0.61 13.58
C THR A 53 13.25 0.17 12.30
N ARG A 54 13.00 1.48 12.32
CA ARG A 54 13.18 2.40 11.18
C ARG A 54 12.45 1.99 9.89
N GLY A 55 11.35 1.26 10.02
CA GLY A 55 10.55 0.78 8.90
C GLY A 55 9.06 0.94 9.12
N TYR A 56 8.31 0.80 8.02
CA TYR A 56 6.85 0.81 8.03
C TYR A 56 6.29 -0.59 7.82
N ARG A 57 5.28 -0.96 8.61
CA ARG A 57 4.53 -2.18 8.35
C ARG A 57 3.54 -1.97 7.21
N THR A 58 3.27 -3.02 6.46
CA THR A 58 2.19 -3.04 5.49
C THR A 58 0.85 -3.07 6.20
N THR A 59 0.08 -1.99 6.11
CA THR A 59 -1.26 -1.91 6.71
C THR A 59 -2.22 -2.84 5.96
N PRO A 60 -3.00 -3.68 6.66
CA PRO A 60 -4.05 -4.47 6.03
C PRO A 60 -5.05 -3.59 5.27
N LEU A 61 -5.49 -4.04 4.09
CA LEU A 61 -6.41 -3.26 3.26
C LEU A 61 -7.90 -3.51 3.57
N ARG A 62 -8.23 -4.41 4.50
CA ARG A 62 -9.62 -4.66 4.91
C ARG A 62 -10.23 -3.42 5.57
N GLY A 63 -11.39 -3.00 5.08
CA GLY A 63 -12.08 -1.81 5.58
C GLY A 63 -11.39 -0.50 5.24
N LEU A 64 -10.47 -0.51 4.31
CA LEU A 64 -9.63 0.64 3.92
C LEU A 64 -10.46 1.89 3.60
N TRP A 65 -11.59 1.75 2.92
CA TRP A 65 -12.44 2.85 2.51
C TRP A 65 -13.02 3.68 3.67
N GLN A 66 -13.02 3.13 4.90
CA GLN A 66 -13.55 3.79 6.09
C GLN A 66 -12.55 4.74 6.76
N HIS A 67 -11.30 4.76 6.33
CA HIS A 67 -10.21 5.39 7.10
C HIS A 67 -9.37 6.42 6.31
N PRO A 68 -9.99 7.34 5.51
CA PRO A 68 -9.23 8.46 4.97
C PRO A 68 -8.84 9.45 6.09
N PRO A 69 -7.75 10.22 5.96
CA PRO A 69 -6.75 10.15 4.90
C PRO A 69 -5.80 8.95 5.03
N TYR A 70 -5.04 8.70 3.96
CA TYR A 70 -4.18 7.52 3.87
C TYR A 70 -2.70 7.87 4.02
N PHE A 71 -1.88 6.81 4.17
CA PHE A 71 -0.49 6.83 4.59
C PHE A 71 -0.35 7.25 6.06
N HIS A 72 0.85 7.07 6.64
CA HIS A 72 1.11 7.34 8.05
C HIS A 72 0.94 8.83 8.42
N ASP A 73 1.14 9.73 7.47
CA ASP A 73 1.08 11.18 7.64
C ASP A 73 -0.23 11.80 7.07
N GLY A 74 -1.13 11.00 6.54
CA GLY A 74 -2.36 11.48 5.92
C GLY A 74 -2.17 12.21 4.59
N SER A 75 -1.02 12.03 3.92
CA SER A 75 -0.69 12.76 2.69
C SER A 75 -1.57 12.41 1.48
N ALA A 76 -2.25 11.28 1.51
CA ALA A 76 -3.20 10.88 0.46
C ALA A 76 -4.64 11.08 0.96
N PRO A 77 -5.39 12.06 0.47
CA PRO A 77 -6.73 12.39 0.98
C PRO A 77 -7.79 11.35 0.61
N ASN A 78 -7.57 10.55 -0.42
CA ASN A 78 -8.52 9.55 -0.92
C ASN A 78 -7.80 8.37 -1.59
N LEU A 79 -8.55 7.34 -1.96
CA LEU A 79 -7.99 6.13 -2.57
C LEU A 79 -7.38 6.38 -3.95
N LEU A 80 -7.90 7.33 -4.72
CA LEU A 80 -7.31 7.68 -6.01
C LEU A 80 -5.90 8.27 -5.82
N ALA A 81 -5.70 9.08 -4.79
CA ALA A 81 -4.38 9.62 -4.46
C ALA A 81 -3.39 8.50 -4.09
N VAL A 82 -3.84 7.47 -3.37
CA VAL A 82 -3.04 6.27 -3.07
C VAL A 82 -2.64 5.54 -4.35
N VAL A 83 -3.59 5.28 -5.24
CA VAL A 83 -3.33 4.61 -6.53
C VAL A 83 -2.38 5.43 -7.39
N ASN A 84 -2.53 6.75 -7.44
CA ASN A 84 -1.64 7.64 -8.17
C ASN A 84 -0.21 7.62 -7.60
N HIS A 85 -0.06 7.59 -6.29
CA HIS A 85 1.23 7.48 -5.63
C HIS A 85 2.01 6.24 -6.11
N TYR A 86 1.39 5.07 -6.03
CA TYR A 86 2.04 3.82 -6.44
C TYR A 86 2.21 3.72 -7.96
N ASN A 87 1.27 4.26 -8.74
CA ASN A 87 1.40 4.33 -10.19
C ASN A 87 2.65 5.12 -10.60
N GLN A 88 2.92 6.22 -9.92
CA GLN A 88 4.11 7.05 -10.16
C GLN A 88 5.38 6.37 -9.65
N LEU A 89 5.35 5.89 -8.39
CA LEU A 89 6.51 5.29 -7.73
C LEU A 89 7.06 4.09 -8.51
N PHE A 90 6.18 3.21 -8.99
CA PHE A 90 6.54 1.98 -9.68
C PHE A 90 6.42 2.06 -11.21
N ALA A 91 6.13 3.24 -11.75
CA ALA A 91 5.96 3.48 -13.20
C ALA A 91 5.00 2.48 -13.86
N LEU A 92 3.82 2.26 -13.24
CA LEU A 92 2.88 1.23 -13.68
C LEU A 92 2.14 1.59 -15.00
N ASN A 93 2.12 2.86 -15.35
CA ASN A 93 1.47 3.38 -16.56
C ASN A 93 -0.02 3.02 -16.66
N LEU A 94 -0.73 3.04 -15.54
CA LEU A 94 -2.16 2.75 -15.50
C LEU A 94 -2.96 3.85 -16.18
N THR A 95 -3.94 3.45 -16.98
CA THR A 95 -4.91 4.38 -17.57
C THR A 95 -5.86 4.94 -16.51
N ALA A 96 -6.55 6.04 -16.83
CA ALA A 96 -7.56 6.61 -15.93
C ALA A 96 -8.67 5.58 -15.59
N ALA A 97 -9.11 4.79 -16.57
CA ALA A 97 -10.10 3.74 -16.36
C ALA A 97 -9.59 2.63 -15.43
N GLN A 98 -8.34 2.20 -15.60
CA GLN A 98 -7.71 1.19 -14.74
C GLN A 98 -7.57 1.69 -13.29
N LYS A 99 -7.20 2.95 -13.11
CA LYS A 99 -7.13 3.55 -11.77
C LYS A 99 -8.50 3.59 -11.10
N ALA A 100 -9.54 3.97 -11.84
CA ALA A 100 -10.92 3.96 -11.33
C ALA A 100 -11.37 2.55 -10.93
N ASP A 101 -11.09 1.55 -11.75
CA ASP A 101 -11.40 0.14 -11.45
C ASP A 101 -10.68 -0.34 -10.19
N LEU A 102 -9.41 0.04 -10.00
CA LEU A 102 -8.66 -0.29 -8.78
C LEU A 102 -9.27 0.38 -7.54
N VAL A 103 -9.65 1.65 -7.64
CA VAL A 103 -10.31 2.37 -6.53
C VAL A 103 -11.60 1.65 -6.12
N GLU A 104 -12.43 1.25 -7.08
CA GLU A 104 -13.66 0.51 -6.78
C GLU A 104 -13.37 -0.86 -6.14
N PHE A 105 -12.34 -1.55 -6.59
CA PHE A 105 -11.91 -2.80 -5.93
C PHE A 105 -11.47 -2.55 -4.49
N LEU A 106 -10.65 -1.54 -4.25
CA LEU A 106 -10.18 -1.20 -2.89
C LEU A 106 -11.34 -0.84 -1.95
N LYS A 107 -12.38 -0.18 -2.47
CA LYS A 107 -13.59 0.09 -1.70
C LYS A 107 -14.37 -1.18 -1.31
N SER A 108 -14.19 -2.26 -2.03
CA SER A 108 -14.87 -3.53 -1.77
C SER A 108 -14.21 -4.38 -0.67
N LEU A 109 -13.03 -4.01 -0.23
CA LEU A 109 -12.28 -4.74 0.79
C LEU A 109 -12.70 -4.33 2.21
#